data_58f69af054b711bf8e39969c27760d37
#
_entry.id   58f69af054b711bf8e39969c27760d37
#
_cell.length_a   1.000
_cell.length_b   1.000
_cell.length_c   1.000
_cell.angle_alpha   90.00
_cell.angle_beta   90.00
_cell.angle_gamma   90.00
#
_symmetry.space_group_name_H-M   'P 1'
#
loop_
_entity.id
_entity.type
_entity.pdbx_description
1 polymer ?
#
loop_
_entity_poly.entity_id
_entity_poly.type
_entity_poly.pdbx_seq_one_letter_code
_entity_poly.pdbx_strand_id
1 'polypeptide(L)'
;MADVTQAPEAQRQPASATTGEASASTKTWGAPAPVIVPSEPQESNEASNRDDDDADSSLGYDTASTTASLSSSIMDYRTIHGRTYHSEKHGTAYWGPNDERQNEALDISHHVLTLLLDGKLHGAPLNKNIQKVLDVGTGTGIWAVDFADEYPGAQVIGTDLSPIQPYWIPPNCKFEIDDAELPWTWPEGTFDYIHIRYLLGSISDWPQLFKQAFAALKPGGYVESFEPDASFESDDGSVTPDSPLTRWAQMNREGGKMSGKPFTIYSDNLQVQGMQEAGFTDITVKNFKIPVGPWPADPKLSEIGQYEQYAIEQDIEGTMMFMWDLVIQKPIEEMRLFAMSARKEMRKPTVHAYIPQRLVYARKPEA
;
A
#
# COMPACT_ATOMS: atom_id res chain seq x y z
N MET A 1 -31.35 -64.88 -63.34
CA MET A 1 -30.00 -65.46 -63.26
C MET A 1 -29.09 -64.30 -63.11
N ALA A 2 -28.60 -64.12 -61.90
CA ALA A 2 -27.35 -63.53 -61.55
C ALA A 2 -27.41 -63.21 -60.04
N ASP A 3 -26.54 -63.86 -59.41
CA ASP A 3 -26.32 -64.00 -57.99
C ASP A 3 -25.80 -62.66 -57.45
N VAL A 4 -26.35 -62.23 -56.36
CA VAL A 4 -25.84 -61.04 -55.60
C VAL A 4 -25.30 -61.51 -54.29
N THR A 5 -23.98 -61.58 -54.25
CA THR A 5 -23.22 -61.92 -53.05
C THR A 5 -23.22 -60.72 -52.10
N GLN A 6 -23.76 -60.91 -50.91
CA GLN A 6 -23.70 -59.97 -49.79
C GLN A 6 -22.30 -59.96 -49.19
N ALA A 7 -21.73 -58.77 -49.01
CA ALA A 7 -20.55 -58.52 -48.18
C ALA A 7 -20.96 -58.15 -46.74
N PRO A 8 -20.18 -58.46 -45.68
CA PRO A 8 -20.59 -58.31 -44.30
C PRO A 8 -20.49 -56.89 -43.80
N GLU A 9 -21.50 -56.49 -43.05
CA GLU A 9 -21.65 -55.26 -42.31
C GLU A 9 -20.58 -55.10 -41.19
N ALA A 10 -19.73 -54.10 -41.33
CA ALA A 10 -18.77 -53.73 -40.28
C ALA A 10 -19.49 -52.87 -39.22
N GLN A 11 -19.60 -53.41 -38.02
CA GLN A 11 -20.08 -52.68 -36.84
C GLN A 11 -19.19 -51.49 -36.54
N ARG A 12 -19.71 -50.29 -36.70
CA ARG A 12 -19.10 -49.04 -36.17
C ARG A 12 -19.46 -48.91 -34.68
N GLN A 13 -18.44 -49.00 -33.82
CA GLN A 13 -18.54 -48.54 -32.45
C GLN A 13 -18.68 -47.01 -32.40
N PRO A 14 -19.52 -46.43 -31.50
CA PRO A 14 -19.62 -44.98 -31.36
C PRO A 14 -18.36 -44.46 -30.67
N ALA A 15 -17.77 -43.40 -31.25
CA ALA A 15 -16.67 -42.68 -30.68
C ALA A 15 -17.15 -42.00 -29.36
N SER A 16 -16.51 -42.29 -28.25
CA SER A 16 -16.70 -41.60 -26.99
C SER A 16 -16.25 -40.12 -27.13
N ALA A 17 -17.19 -39.22 -27.04
CA ALA A 17 -16.91 -37.80 -26.90
C ALA A 17 -16.28 -37.60 -25.53
N THR A 18 -14.97 -37.37 -25.48
CA THR A 18 -14.29 -36.79 -24.31
C THR A 18 -14.69 -35.34 -24.19
N THR A 19 -15.63 -35.09 -23.32
CA THR A 19 -15.86 -33.73 -22.80
C THR A 19 -14.62 -33.35 -22.01
N GLY A 20 -13.76 -32.53 -22.62
CA GLY A 20 -12.68 -31.86 -21.92
C GLY A 20 -13.33 -30.83 -20.97
N GLU A 21 -13.43 -31.17 -19.70
CA GLU A 21 -13.63 -30.19 -18.66
C GLU A 21 -12.45 -29.23 -18.69
N ALA A 22 -12.69 -28.01 -19.13
CA ALA A 22 -11.79 -26.89 -18.93
C ALA A 22 -11.72 -26.65 -17.43
N SER A 23 -10.74 -27.27 -16.77
CA SER A 23 -10.34 -26.91 -15.42
C SER A 23 -9.95 -25.45 -15.45
N ALA A 24 -10.83 -24.60 -14.92
CA ALA A 24 -10.48 -23.21 -14.58
C ALA A 24 -9.40 -23.29 -13.50
N SER A 25 -8.15 -23.27 -13.91
CA SER A 25 -7.00 -23.09 -13.02
C SER A 25 -7.17 -21.71 -12.38
N THR A 26 -7.68 -21.67 -11.16
CA THR A 26 -7.56 -20.51 -10.28
C THR A 26 -6.07 -20.28 -10.07
N LYS A 27 -5.51 -19.34 -10.84
CA LYS A 27 -4.13 -18.90 -10.65
C LYS A 27 -4.05 -18.22 -9.28
N THR A 28 -3.61 -18.95 -8.26
CA THR A 28 -3.24 -18.37 -6.98
C THR A 28 -1.91 -17.65 -7.16
N TRP A 29 -1.95 -16.33 -7.08
CA TRP A 29 -0.76 -15.49 -7.22
C TRP A 29 0.00 -15.44 -5.90
N GLY A 30 1.20 -16.02 -5.90
CA GLY A 30 2.06 -16.16 -4.73
C GLY A 30 1.55 -17.20 -3.73
N ALA A 31 2.42 -17.63 -2.82
CA ALA A 31 2.01 -18.47 -1.71
C ALA A 31 1.11 -17.67 -0.74
N PRO A 32 0.09 -18.28 -0.14
CA PRO A 32 -0.67 -17.64 0.92
C PRO A 32 0.26 -17.25 2.07
N ALA A 33 -0.05 -16.13 2.75
CA ALA A 33 0.68 -15.74 3.94
C ALA A 33 0.48 -16.83 5.05
N PRO A 34 1.51 -17.13 5.86
CA PRO A 34 1.41 -18.14 6.91
C PRO A 34 0.34 -17.78 7.95
N VAL A 35 -0.22 -18.80 8.58
CA VAL A 35 -1.13 -18.63 9.72
C VAL A 35 -0.34 -18.09 10.90
N ILE A 36 -0.86 -17.05 11.56
CA ILE A 36 -0.25 -16.47 12.75
C ILE A 36 -0.87 -17.12 13.98
N VAL A 37 -0.03 -17.65 14.88
CA VAL A 37 -0.46 -18.31 16.13
C VAL A 37 -0.55 -17.25 17.23
N PRO A 38 -1.69 -17.13 17.96
CA PRO A 38 -1.82 -16.23 19.12
C PRO A 38 -0.92 -16.67 20.29
N SER A 39 -0.49 -15.69 21.10
CA SER A 39 0.15 -15.94 22.39
C SER A 39 -0.89 -16.39 23.42
N GLU A 40 -0.48 -17.26 24.37
CA GLU A 40 -1.32 -17.54 25.53
C GLU A 40 -1.48 -16.28 26.40
N PRO A 41 -2.66 -16.05 27.02
CA PRO A 41 -2.89 -14.88 27.84
C PRO A 41 -1.93 -14.89 29.04
N GLN A 42 -1.07 -13.89 29.15
CA GLN A 42 -0.32 -13.61 30.38
C GLN A 42 -1.13 -12.63 31.23
N GLU A 43 -1.32 -12.95 32.50
CA GLU A 43 -1.91 -12.04 33.47
C GLU A 43 -1.01 -10.81 33.62
N SER A 44 -1.52 -9.64 33.25
CA SER A 44 -0.80 -8.38 33.32
C SER A 44 -0.70 -7.88 34.75
N ASN A 45 0.53 -7.75 35.25
CA ASN A 45 0.80 -6.87 36.36
C ASN A 45 1.06 -5.45 35.84
N GLU A 46 0.15 -4.54 36.19
CA GLU A 46 0.31 -3.11 35.94
C GLU A 46 1.45 -2.53 36.81
N ALA A 47 2.32 -1.78 36.20
CA ALA A 47 3.11 -0.75 36.91
C ALA A 47 3.46 0.41 35.98
N SER A 48 2.90 1.48 36.34
CA SER A 48 2.88 2.90 36.03
C SER A 48 4.22 3.63 35.87
N ASN A 49 4.10 4.79 35.16
CA ASN A 49 4.85 6.09 35.31
C ASN A 49 6.20 6.22 34.59
N ARG A 50 6.53 7.34 33.98
CA ARG A 50 6.33 8.81 34.12
C ARG A 50 6.87 9.51 32.89
N ASP A 51 6.22 10.58 32.49
CA ASP A 51 6.57 12.01 32.50
C ASP A 51 8.01 12.43 32.18
N ASP A 52 8.14 13.31 31.32
CA ASP A 52 8.48 14.74 31.25
C ASP A 52 9.46 15.08 30.13
N ASP A 53 9.07 16.01 29.36
CA ASP A 53 9.36 17.44 29.23
C ASP A 53 10.45 17.89 28.23
N ASP A 54 9.97 18.86 27.42
CA ASP A 54 10.63 20.10 26.96
C ASP A 54 11.82 20.06 25.97
N ALA A 55 11.77 20.76 24.89
CA ALA A 55 11.83 22.20 24.63
C ALA A 55 12.21 22.53 23.19
N ASP A 56 11.41 23.38 22.61
CA ASP A 56 11.68 24.56 21.82
C ASP A 56 13.06 24.78 21.17
N SER A 57 13.05 25.02 19.86
CA SER A 57 13.96 25.98 19.20
C SER A 57 13.43 26.40 17.83
N SER A 58 12.93 27.63 17.80
CA SER A 58 12.70 28.42 16.60
C SER A 58 14.02 28.88 15.99
N LEU A 59 14.20 28.80 14.69
CA LEU A 59 15.12 29.63 13.92
C LEU A 59 14.56 30.00 12.55
N GLY A 60 14.69 31.28 12.29
CA GLY A 60 14.03 32.11 11.31
C GLY A 60 14.39 31.86 9.85
N TYR A 61 13.51 32.41 9.04
CA TYR A 61 13.52 32.38 7.57
C TYR A 61 14.13 33.64 6.99
N ASP A 62 14.93 33.45 5.95
CA ASP A 62 15.08 34.43 4.88
C ASP A 62 15.42 33.73 3.58
N THR A 63 14.53 33.77 2.60
CA THR A 63 14.87 33.57 1.19
C THR A 63 13.90 34.27 0.25
N ALA A 64 14.47 35.07 -0.61
CA ALA A 64 13.77 35.80 -1.66
C ALA A 64 13.53 34.98 -2.93
N SER A 65 12.27 35.00 -3.37
CA SER A 65 11.78 35.37 -4.72
C SER A 65 12.17 34.54 -5.95
N THR A 66 11.19 33.92 -6.52
CA THR A 66 10.60 33.73 -7.85
C THR A 66 9.85 32.42 -8.03
N THR A 67 9.97 31.49 -7.13
CA THR A 67 9.13 30.28 -6.94
C THR A 67 7.85 30.56 -6.14
N ALA A 68 7.66 31.79 -5.69
CA ALA A 68 6.63 32.17 -4.71
C ALA A 68 5.18 31.97 -5.20
N SER A 69 4.91 31.98 -6.51
CA SER A 69 3.54 31.86 -7.01
C SER A 69 3.09 30.41 -7.23
N LEU A 70 3.98 29.50 -7.59
CA LEU A 70 3.71 28.07 -7.64
C LEU A 70 3.66 27.48 -6.23
N SER A 71 4.57 27.90 -5.34
CA SER A 71 4.59 27.45 -3.95
C SER A 71 3.34 27.87 -3.16
N SER A 72 2.81 29.09 -3.37
CA SER A 72 1.59 29.54 -2.69
C SER A 72 0.38 28.69 -3.05
N SER A 73 0.30 28.19 -4.29
CA SER A 73 -0.83 27.40 -4.76
C SER A 73 -0.79 25.94 -4.30
N ILE A 74 0.39 25.38 -4.12
CA ILE A 74 0.60 24.00 -3.62
C ILE A 74 0.38 23.97 -2.10
N MET A 75 0.75 25.05 -1.40
CA MET A 75 0.56 25.20 0.05
C MET A 75 -0.86 25.59 0.45
N ASP A 76 -1.77 25.81 -0.52
CA ASP A 76 -3.17 26.13 -0.24
C ASP A 76 -3.94 24.85 0.13
N TYR A 77 -3.62 24.32 1.32
CA TYR A 77 -4.19 23.10 1.83
C TYR A 77 -5.67 23.24 2.15
N ARG A 78 -6.44 22.20 1.84
CA ARG A 78 -7.83 22.09 2.30
C ARG A 78 -7.86 21.82 3.79
N THR A 79 -8.89 22.33 4.46
CA THR A 79 -9.14 22.00 5.86
C THR A 79 -10.48 21.26 6.00
N ILE A 80 -10.46 20.04 6.52
CA ILE A 80 -11.64 19.23 6.80
C ILE A 80 -11.61 18.89 8.29
N HIS A 81 -12.61 19.35 9.02
CA HIS A 81 -12.72 19.17 10.48
C HIS A 81 -11.44 19.53 11.27
N GLY A 82 -10.73 20.57 10.82
CA GLY A 82 -9.51 21.04 11.47
C GLY A 82 -8.23 20.32 11.08
N ARG A 83 -8.30 19.31 10.19
CA ARG A 83 -7.15 18.61 9.61
C ARG A 83 -6.82 19.15 8.24
N THR A 84 -5.54 19.20 7.88
CA THR A 84 -5.11 19.66 6.58
C THR A 84 -4.94 18.50 5.58
N TYR A 85 -5.29 18.79 4.33
CA TYR A 85 -5.20 17.87 3.20
C TYR A 85 -4.53 18.57 2.03
N HIS A 86 -3.98 17.84 1.08
CA HIS A 86 -3.38 18.42 -0.11
C HIS A 86 -4.36 19.33 -0.87
N SER A 87 -3.82 20.22 -1.70
CA SER A 87 -4.60 21.14 -2.53
C SER A 87 -5.40 20.40 -3.62
N GLU A 88 -6.66 20.80 -3.88
CA GLU A 88 -7.51 20.24 -4.95
C GLU A 88 -7.19 20.77 -6.35
N LYS A 89 -6.20 21.63 -6.51
CA LYS A 89 -5.98 22.41 -7.75
C LYS A 89 -5.77 21.56 -9.01
N HIS A 90 -5.43 20.28 -8.85
CA HIS A 90 -5.23 19.37 -9.98
C HIS A 90 -6.33 18.32 -10.12
N GLY A 91 -7.45 18.47 -9.40
CA GLY A 91 -8.58 17.52 -9.46
C GLY A 91 -8.31 16.17 -8.82
N THR A 92 -7.13 15.98 -8.26
CA THR A 92 -6.74 14.74 -7.59
C THR A 92 -7.12 14.85 -6.12
N ALA A 93 -8.02 13.98 -5.66
CA ALA A 93 -8.38 13.90 -4.24
C ALA A 93 -7.63 12.75 -3.58
N TYR A 94 -6.71 13.07 -2.66
CA TYR A 94 -6.12 12.10 -1.74
C TYR A 94 -6.94 12.08 -0.45
N TRP A 95 -7.18 10.90 0.08
CA TRP A 95 -8.07 10.69 1.22
C TRP A 95 -7.40 10.93 2.59
N GLY A 96 -6.07 10.84 2.67
CA GLY A 96 -5.33 11.03 3.92
C GLY A 96 -5.02 12.50 4.21
N PRO A 97 -4.97 12.90 5.49
CA PRO A 97 -4.42 14.18 5.90
C PRO A 97 -2.92 14.29 5.55
N ASN A 98 -2.40 15.53 5.52
CA ASN A 98 -0.97 15.81 5.32
C ASN A 98 -0.36 16.59 6.49
N ASP A 99 -0.97 16.52 7.66
CA ASP A 99 -0.47 17.15 8.89
C ASP A 99 0.50 16.23 9.65
N GLU A 100 1.13 16.80 10.68
CA GLU A 100 2.18 16.14 11.46
C GLU A 100 1.70 14.81 12.10
N ARG A 101 0.47 14.78 12.60
CA ARG A 101 -0.09 13.57 13.21
C ARG A 101 -0.20 12.39 12.23
N GLN A 102 -0.59 12.67 11.00
CA GLN A 102 -0.60 11.65 9.93
C GLN A 102 0.83 11.28 9.51
N ASN A 103 1.73 12.26 9.42
CA ASN A 103 3.12 12.01 9.05
C ASN A 103 3.82 11.09 10.04
N GLU A 104 3.63 11.30 11.36
CA GLU A 104 4.12 10.39 12.39
C GLU A 104 3.58 8.95 12.23
N ALA A 105 2.29 8.80 11.92
CA ALA A 105 1.70 7.48 11.67
C ALA A 105 2.32 6.79 10.45
N LEU A 106 2.62 7.54 9.37
CA LEU A 106 3.29 7.03 8.17
C LEU A 106 4.74 6.59 8.47
N ASP A 107 5.46 7.32 9.29
CA ASP A 107 6.84 6.97 9.68
C ASP A 107 6.87 5.71 10.55
N ILE A 108 5.90 5.53 11.45
CA ILE A 108 5.75 4.29 12.21
C ILE A 108 5.41 3.13 11.27
N SER A 109 4.52 3.34 10.28
CA SER A 109 4.20 2.33 9.27
C SER A 109 5.42 1.94 8.42
N HIS A 110 6.31 2.89 8.11
CA HIS A 110 7.59 2.57 7.47
C HIS A 110 8.44 1.62 8.32
N HIS A 111 8.53 1.87 9.62
CA HIS A 111 9.25 0.99 10.55
C HIS A 111 8.63 -0.43 10.58
N VAL A 112 7.30 -0.53 10.63
CA VAL A 112 6.57 -1.82 10.55
C VAL A 112 6.96 -2.61 9.31
N LEU A 113 6.97 -1.97 8.14
CA LEU A 113 7.31 -2.64 6.88
C LEU A 113 8.79 -3.03 6.79
N THR A 114 9.67 -2.22 7.35
CA THR A 114 11.10 -2.54 7.47
C THR A 114 11.32 -3.76 8.36
N LEU A 115 10.66 -3.84 9.51
CA LEU A 115 10.69 -5.04 10.37
C LEU A 115 10.13 -6.27 9.65
N LEU A 116 9.03 -6.10 8.90
CA LEU A 116 8.39 -7.17 8.14
C LEU A 116 9.33 -7.76 7.07
N LEU A 117 10.16 -6.92 6.46
CA LEU A 117 11.14 -7.29 5.44
C LEU A 117 12.53 -7.63 6.02
N ASP A 118 12.65 -7.95 7.30
CA ASP A 118 13.93 -8.29 7.96
C ASP A 118 14.99 -7.18 7.86
N GLY A 119 14.57 -5.94 8.02
CA GLY A 119 15.42 -4.75 7.95
C GLY A 119 15.73 -4.27 6.53
N LYS A 120 15.08 -4.82 5.50
CA LYS A 120 15.29 -4.41 4.10
C LYS A 120 14.28 -3.35 3.68
N LEU A 121 14.72 -2.46 2.80
CA LEU A 121 13.87 -1.42 2.21
C LEU A 121 13.08 -1.90 0.97
N HIS A 122 13.47 -3.04 0.38
CA HIS A 122 12.87 -3.58 -0.85
C HIS A 122 12.90 -5.11 -0.90
N GLY A 123 12.02 -5.70 -1.70
CA GLY A 123 11.97 -7.14 -1.97
C GLY A 123 12.54 -7.53 -3.31
N ALA A 124 12.67 -6.59 -4.25
CA ALA A 124 13.26 -6.79 -5.57
C ALA A 124 14.77 -7.08 -5.46
N PRO A 125 15.35 -7.95 -6.30
CA PRO A 125 16.77 -8.30 -6.25
C PRO A 125 17.61 -7.24 -6.96
N LEU A 126 17.76 -6.08 -6.33
CA LEU A 126 18.48 -4.94 -6.90
C LEU A 126 19.99 -5.17 -6.92
N ASN A 127 20.62 -4.64 -7.98
CA ASN A 127 22.06 -4.58 -8.07
C ASN A 127 22.58 -3.39 -7.23
N LYS A 128 23.73 -3.55 -6.55
CA LYS A 128 24.39 -2.48 -5.80
C LYS A 128 24.83 -1.27 -6.65
N ASN A 129 24.89 -1.45 -7.97
CA ASN A 129 25.33 -0.42 -8.93
C ASN A 129 24.15 0.35 -9.56
N ILE A 130 22.93 0.29 -9.00
CA ILE A 130 21.82 1.11 -9.48
C ILE A 130 22.17 2.59 -9.39
N GLN A 131 21.71 3.37 -10.38
CA GLN A 131 22.12 4.77 -10.51
C GLN A 131 20.97 5.73 -10.30
N LYS A 132 19.72 5.32 -10.59
CA LYS A 132 18.59 6.23 -10.51
C LYS A 132 17.32 5.50 -10.07
N VAL A 133 16.70 6.04 -9.03
CA VAL A 133 15.53 5.46 -8.35
C VAL A 133 14.43 6.50 -8.27
N LEU A 134 13.19 6.06 -8.49
CA LEU A 134 11.99 6.86 -8.28
C LEU A 134 11.14 6.23 -7.16
N ASP A 135 10.76 7.04 -6.18
CA ASP A 135 9.79 6.70 -5.15
C ASP A 135 8.50 7.48 -5.41
N VAL A 136 7.45 6.78 -5.83
CA VAL A 136 6.18 7.38 -6.26
C VAL A 136 5.22 7.48 -5.08
N GLY A 137 4.74 8.68 -4.78
CA GLY A 137 3.93 8.95 -3.59
C GLY A 137 4.76 8.79 -2.32
N THR A 138 5.90 9.49 -2.28
CA THR A 138 6.94 9.32 -1.25
C THR A 138 6.46 9.68 0.17
N GLY A 139 5.34 10.42 0.33
CA GLY A 139 4.79 10.86 1.61
C GLY A 139 5.79 11.72 2.39
N THR A 140 6.16 11.29 3.60
CA THR A 140 7.19 11.96 4.43
C THR A 140 8.59 11.90 3.83
N GLY A 141 8.82 11.07 2.82
CA GLY A 141 10.13 10.86 2.21
C GLY A 141 11.05 9.91 2.97
N ILE A 142 10.63 9.35 4.08
CA ILE A 142 11.46 8.51 4.95
C ILE A 142 12.06 7.31 4.21
N TRP A 143 11.29 6.63 3.33
CA TRP A 143 11.81 5.52 2.54
C TRP A 143 12.90 5.98 1.55
N ALA A 144 12.67 7.11 0.87
CA ALA A 144 13.62 7.66 -0.11
C ALA A 144 14.92 8.12 0.56
N VAL A 145 14.84 8.67 1.78
CA VAL A 145 16.01 9.05 2.61
C VAL A 145 16.81 7.82 3.00
N ASP A 146 16.16 6.81 3.60
CA ASP A 146 16.82 5.57 4.02
C ASP A 146 17.44 4.82 2.83
N PHE A 147 16.73 4.81 1.68
CA PHE A 147 17.26 4.20 0.46
C PHE A 147 18.47 4.95 -0.09
N ALA A 148 18.47 6.28 -0.03
CA ALA A 148 19.60 7.09 -0.46
C ALA A 148 20.84 6.87 0.42
N ASP A 149 20.67 6.65 1.71
CA ASP A 149 21.74 6.30 2.63
C ASP A 149 22.29 4.89 2.38
N GLU A 150 21.42 3.90 2.08
CA GLU A 150 21.84 2.53 1.76
C GLU A 150 22.54 2.44 0.40
N TYR A 151 22.16 3.30 -0.57
CA TYR A 151 22.68 3.33 -1.95
C TYR A 151 23.33 4.69 -2.29
N PRO A 152 24.46 5.06 -1.69
CA PRO A 152 25.06 6.40 -1.85
C PRO A 152 25.49 6.70 -3.28
N GLY A 153 25.62 5.70 -4.16
CA GLY A 153 25.89 5.85 -5.59
C GLY A 153 24.65 6.11 -6.46
N ALA A 154 23.45 5.98 -5.90
CA ALA A 154 22.19 6.16 -6.63
C ALA A 154 21.62 7.57 -6.40
N GLN A 155 21.09 8.20 -7.45
CA GLN A 155 20.22 9.35 -7.32
C GLN A 155 18.81 8.87 -6.98
N VAL A 156 18.27 9.28 -5.85
CA VAL A 156 16.89 8.96 -5.41
C VAL A 156 16.00 10.18 -5.59
N ILE A 157 14.87 10.00 -6.24
CA ILE A 157 13.87 11.04 -6.46
C ILE A 157 12.56 10.55 -5.85
N GLY A 158 12.05 11.27 -4.85
CA GLY A 158 10.70 11.06 -4.31
C GLY A 158 9.72 12.07 -4.91
N THR A 159 8.56 11.61 -5.33
CA THR A 159 7.47 12.48 -5.82
C THR A 159 6.24 12.37 -4.94
N ASP A 160 5.55 13.48 -4.70
CA ASP A 160 4.31 13.53 -3.93
C ASP A 160 3.46 14.76 -4.31
N LEU A 161 2.18 14.73 -3.95
CA LEU A 161 1.25 15.85 -4.11
C LEU A 161 1.50 16.97 -3.09
N SER A 162 2.10 16.63 -1.94
CA SER A 162 2.31 17.53 -0.80
C SER A 162 3.79 17.69 -0.48
N PRO A 163 4.31 18.92 -0.30
CA PRO A 163 5.68 19.20 0.12
C PRO A 163 5.84 19.05 1.64
N ILE A 164 5.64 17.82 2.16
CA ILE A 164 5.73 17.50 3.59
C ILE A 164 7.06 16.87 3.99
N GLN A 165 7.99 16.73 3.04
CA GLN A 165 9.28 16.09 3.24
C GLN A 165 10.25 17.00 4.01
N PRO A 166 11.23 16.41 4.73
CA PRO A 166 12.20 17.17 5.52
C PRO A 166 13.15 17.98 4.61
N TYR A 167 13.64 19.12 5.13
CA TYR A 167 14.62 19.95 4.42
C TYR A 167 16.04 19.36 4.47
N TRP A 168 16.34 18.57 5.50
CA TRP A 168 17.66 17.97 5.68
C TRP A 168 17.65 16.52 5.20
N ILE A 169 18.29 16.27 4.06
CA ILE A 169 18.24 14.99 3.34
C ILE A 169 19.64 14.64 2.82
N PRO A 170 19.91 13.37 2.51
CA PRO A 170 21.13 12.95 1.85
C PRO A 170 21.37 13.71 0.53
N PRO A 171 22.63 14.01 0.16
CA PRO A 171 22.95 14.81 -1.03
C PRO A 171 22.54 14.13 -2.35
N ASN A 172 22.31 12.84 -2.34
CA ASN A 172 21.84 12.04 -3.47
C ASN A 172 20.31 11.82 -3.48
N CYS A 173 19.57 12.42 -2.53
CA CYS A 173 18.10 12.42 -2.48
C CYS A 173 17.56 13.79 -2.88
N LYS A 174 16.40 13.82 -3.54
CA LYS A 174 15.61 15.03 -3.79
C LYS A 174 14.13 14.72 -3.86
N PHE A 175 13.30 15.72 -3.58
CA PHE A 175 11.86 15.61 -3.70
C PHE A 175 11.31 16.57 -4.76
N GLU A 176 10.29 16.12 -5.46
CA GLU A 176 9.59 16.88 -6.50
C GLU A 176 8.08 16.77 -6.28
N ILE A 177 7.35 17.87 -6.49
CA ILE A 177 5.88 17.85 -6.43
C ILE A 177 5.37 17.37 -7.77
N ASP A 178 4.69 16.23 -7.77
CA ASP A 178 4.13 15.63 -8.97
C ASP A 178 2.90 14.78 -8.65
N ASP A 179 2.00 14.65 -9.62
CA ASP A 179 0.82 13.80 -9.54
C ASP A 179 1.05 12.53 -10.35
N ALA A 180 1.12 11.40 -9.66
CA ALA A 180 1.38 10.11 -10.27
C ALA A 180 0.32 9.66 -11.29
N GLU A 181 -0.90 10.24 -11.24
CA GLU A 181 -1.99 9.96 -12.18
C GLU A 181 -1.87 10.74 -13.50
N LEU A 182 -1.10 11.85 -13.50
CA LEU A 182 -0.86 12.62 -14.72
C LEU A 182 0.20 11.94 -15.61
N PRO A 183 0.27 12.29 -16.92
CA PRO A 183 1.32 11.78 -17.79
C PRO A 183 2.72 12.13 -17.26
N TRP A 184 3.55 11.12 -17.01
CA TRP A 184 4.92 11.31 -16.54
C TRP A 184 5.79 12.01 -17.58
N THR A 185 6.57 12.97 -17.16
CA THR A 185 7.47 13.74 -18.01
C THR A 185 8.88 13.15 -18.10
N TRP A 186 9.14 12.05 -17.43
CA TRP A 186 10.42 11.37 -17.44
C TRP A 186 10.72 10.77 -18.81
N PRO A 187 11.94 10.93 -19.36
CA PRO A 187 12.35 10.23 -20.57
C PRO A 187 12.25 8.70 -20.38
N GLU A 188 11.97 7.99 -21.47
CA GLU A 188 12.00 6.53 -21.46
C GLU A 188 13.37 5.98 -21.00
N GLY A 189 13.35 4.90 -20.23
CA GLY A 189 14.58 4.26 -19.77
C GLY A 189 15.42 5.11 -18.80
N THR A 190 14.77 5.94 -17.99
CA THR A 190 15.46 6.83 -17.03
C THR A 190 15.88 6.10 -15.75
N PHE A 191 15.04 5.23 -15.20
CA PHE A 191 15.22 4.66 -13.87
C PHE A 191 15.70 3.21 -13.91
N ASP A 192 16.51 2.82 -12.95
CA ASP A 192 16.89 1.43 -12.68
C ASP A 192 15.87 0.74 -11.80
N TYR A 193 15.20 1.50 -10.93
CA TYR A 193 14.20 1.00 -9.99
C TYR A 193 13.12 2.04 -9.73
N ILE A 194 11.86 1.57 -9.67
CA ILE A 194 10.70 2.38 -9.30
C ILE A 194 9.99 1.69 -8.15
N HIS A 195 9.84 2.42 -7.04
CA HIS A 195 9.17 1.99 -5.83
C HIS A 195 7.81 2.67 -5.69
N ILE A 196 6.80 1.91 -5.29
CA ILE A 196 5.41 2.34 -5.09
C ILE A 196 4.92 1.69 -3.80
N ARG A 197 4.39 2.50 -2.85
CA ARG A 197 3.94 1.96 -1.57
C ARG A 197 2.79 2.76 -0.99
N TYR A 198 1.77 2.04 -0.46
CA TYR A 198 0.62 2.65 0.23
C TYR A 198 -0.15 3.68 -0.62
N LEU A 199 -0.31 3.40 -1.92
CA LEU A 199 -1.11 4.21 -2.83
C LEU A 199 -2.56 3.71 -2.98
N LEU A 200 -2.99 2.73 -2.17
CA LEU A 200 -4.39 2.29 -2.16
C LEU A 200 -5.33 3.48 -1.92
N GLY A 201 -6.44 3.52 -2.65
CA GLY A 201 -7.40 4.64 -2.56
C GLY A 201 -6.90 5.97 -3.14
N SER A 202 -5.72 6.00 -3.77
CA SER A 202 -5.11 7.21 -4.35
C SER A 202 -5.05 7.18 -5.87
N ILE A 203 -4.97 5.99 -6.45
CA ILE A 203 -4.81 5.77 -7.88
C ILE A 203 -6.11 5.24 -8.47
N SER A 204 -6.61 5.89 -9.52
CA SER A 204 -7.82 5.47 -10.25
C SER A 204 -7.52 4.42 -11.33
N ASP A 205 -6.37 4.53 -12.01
CA ASP A 205 -5.95 3.64 -13.10
C ASP A 205 -4.58 3.00 -12.81
N TRP A 206 -4.59 1.90 -12.06
CA TRP A 206 -3.39 1.13 -11.74
C TRP A 206 -2.67 0.58 -12.99
N PRO A 207 -3.37 0.02 -14.00
CA PRO A 207 -2.74 -0.35 -15.26
C PRO A 207 -1.98 0.79 -15.92
N GLN A 208 -2.54 2.01 -15.93
CA GLN A 208 -1.86 3.18 -16.50
C GLN A 208 -0.63 3.58 -15.70
N LEU A 209 -0.69 3.54 -14.36
CA LEU A 209 0.47 3.79 -13.51
C LEU A 209 1.62 2.82 -13.84
N PHE A 210 1.34 1.53 -13.94
CA PHE A 210 2.37 0.54 -14.31
C PHE A 210 2.87 0.69 -15.74
N LYS A 211 2.06 1.13 -16.70
CA LYS A 211 2.52 1.47 -18.06
C LYS A 211 3.49 2.66 -18.05
N GLN A 212 3.23 3.68 -17.24
CA GLN A 212 4.13 4.82 -17.07
C GLN A 212 5.46 4.38 -16.43
N ALA A 213 5.39 3.55 -15.37
CA ALA A 213 6.56 2.97 -14.74
C ALA A 213 7.36 2.10 -15.73
N PHE A 214 6.70 1.31 -16.56
CA PHE A 214 7.35 0.50 -17.60
C PHE A 214 8.11 1.37 -18.60
N ALA A 215 7.50 2.43 -19.09
CA ALA A 215 8.15 3.35 -20.04
C ALA A 215 9.37 4.01 -19.41
N ALA A 216 9.26 4.49 -18.16
CA ALA A 216 10.33 5.21 -17.46
C ALA A 216 11.49 4.31 -16.99
N LEU A 217 11.28 3.00 -16.86
CA LEU A 217 12.33 2.04 -16.49
C LEU A 217 13.28 1.73 -17.64
N LYS A 218 14.55 1.55 -17.33
CA LYS A 218 15.56 0.95 -18.22
C LYS A 218 15.21 -0.52 -18.50
N PRO A 219 15.61 -1.08 -19.67
CA PRO A 219 15.61 -2.53 -19.84
C PRO A 219 16.37 -3.21 -18.70
N GLY A 220 15.81 -4.29 -18.16
CA GLY A 220 16.34 -4.99 -16.99
C GLY A 220 16.05 -4.33 -15.63
N GLY A 221 15.48 -3.13 -15.60
CA GLY A 221 15.07 -2.44 -14.37
C GLY A 221 13.85 -3.06 -13.69
N TYR A 222 13.64 -2.73 -12.43
CA TYR A 222 12.55 -3.29 -11.61
C TYR A 222 11.53 -2.24 -11.20
N VAL A 223 10.25 -2.66 -11.17
CA VAL A 223 9.19 -1.98 -10.42
C VAL A 223 8.84 -2.83 -9.20
N GLU A 224 8.56 -2.17 -8.09
CA GLU A 224 8.02 -2.80 -6.89
C GLU A 224 6.81 -2.02 -6.39
N SER A 225 5.75 -2.75 -5.98
CA SER A 225 4.56 -2.18 -5.36
C SER A 225 4.24 -2.94 -4.09
N PHE A 226 4.08 -2.23 -2.96
CA PHE A 226 3.84 -2.81 -1.65
C PHE A 226 2.58 -2.22 -1.02
N GLU A 227 1.46 -2.94 -1.11
CA GLU A 227 0.13 -2.42 -0.78
C GLU A 227 -0.60 -3.29 0.25
N PRO A 228 -1.32 -2.69 1.20
CA PRO A 228 -2.24 -3.40 2.07
C PRO A 228 -3.55 -3.74 1.37
N ASP A 229 -4.33 -4.66 1.92
CA ASP A 229 -5.77 -4.69 1.69
C ASP A 229 -6.47 -3.76 2.69
N ALA A 230 -7.49 -3.06 2.26
CA ALA A 230 -8.35 -2.30 3.16
C ALA A 230 -9.30 -3.25 3.90
N SER A 231 -8.74 -4.23 4.63
CA SER A 231 -9.49 -5.18 5.43
C SER A 231 -8.77 -5.49 6.73
N PHE A 232 -9.55 -5.88 7.73
CA PHE A 232 -9.06 -6.53 8.93
C PHE A 232 -9.59 -7.96 8.93
N GLU A 233 -8.70 -8.93 9.00
CA GLU A 233 -9.00 -10.34 8.95
C GLU A 233 -8.51 -11.06 10.21
N SER A 234 -9.00 -12.28 10.43
CA SER A 234 -8.50 -13.17 11.47
C SER A 234 -8.60 -14.61 11.01
N ASP A 235 -7.64 -15.45 11.37
CA ASP A 235 -7.64 -16.88 11.00
C ASP A 235 -8.59 -17.71 11.87
N ASP A 236 -8.91 -17.22 13.06
CA ASP A 236 -9.77 -17.89 14.07
C ASP A 236 -11.20 -17.37 14.11
N GLY A 237 -11.56 -16.42 13.24
CA GLY A 237 -12.88 -15.81 13.20
C GLY A 237 -13.15 -14.79 14.32
N SER A 238 -12.13 -14.33 15.05
CA SER A 238 -12.27 -13.31 16.10
C SER A 238 -12.65 -11.92 15.56
N VAL A 239 -12.33 -11.62 14.29
CA VAL A 239 -12.90 -10.48 13.55
C VAL A 239 -14.19 -10.92 12.90
N THR A 240 -15.32 -10.48 13.44
CA THR A 240 -16.66 -10.87 12.98
C THR A 240 -17.24 -9.91 11.95
N PRO A 241 -18.28 -10.30 11.18
CA PRO A 241 -18.97 -9.39 10.26
C PRO A 241 -19.53 -8.12 10.91
N ASP A 242 -19.89 -8.18 12.19
CA ASP A 242 -20.43 -7.05 12.96
C ASP A 242 -19.35 -6.21 13.65
N SER A 243 -18.09 -6.61 13.53
CA SER A 243 -16.95 -5.88 14.13
C SER A 243 -16.87 -4.45 13.59
N PRO A 244 -16.54 -3.46 14.44
CA PRO A 244 -16.18 -2.11 13.96
C PRO A 244 -15.07 -2.11 12.93
N LEU A 245 -14.13 -3.05 13.00
CA LEU A 245 -13.03 -3.19 12.04
C LEU A 245 -13.56 -3.60 10.66
N THR A 246 -14.50 -4.53 10.59
CA THR A 246 -15.15 -4.93 9.34
C THR A 246 -15.95 -3.78 8.72
N ARG A 247 -16.66 -3.00 9.54
CA ARG A 247 -17.42 -1.83 9.08
C ARG A 247 -16.50 -0.73 8.56
N TRP A 248 -15.35 -0.52 9.18
CA TRP A 248 -14.34 0.41 8.70
C TRP A 248 -13.82 0.00 7.32
N ALA A 249 -13.44 -1.27 7.16
CA ALA A 249 -13.04 -1.82 5.87
C ALA A 249 -14.11 -1.64 4.78
N GLN A 250 -15.38 -1.89 5.10
CA GLN A 250 -16.49 -1.68 4.17
C GLN A 250 -16.64 -0.21 3.77
N MET A 251 -16.54 0.73 4.72
CA MET A 251 -16.58 2.16 4.45
C MET A 251 -15.50 2.59 3.46
N ASN A 252 -14.25 2.12 3.65
CA ASN A 252 -13.15 2.42 2.73
C ASN A 252 -13.41 1.86 1.33
N ARG A 253 -13.91 0.63 1.23
CA ARG A 253 -14.23 0.00 -0.07
C ARG A 253 -15.37 0.72 -0.80
N GLU A 254 -16.39 1.16 -0.08
CA GLU A 254 -17.48 1.97 -0.64
C GLU A 254 -17.00 3.35 -1.06
N GLY A 255 -16.21 4.02 -0.22
CA GLY A 255 -15.60 5.28 -0.54
C GLY A 255 -14.72 5.21 -1.79
N GLY A 256 -13.94 4.14 -1.92
CA GLY A 256 -13.14 3.89 -3.12
C GLY A 256 -13.99 3.73 -4.39
N LYS A 257 -15.13 3.06 -4.30
CA LYS A 257 -16.09 2.98 -5.44
C LYS A 257 -16.69 4.34 -5.78
N MET A 258 -17.04 5.13 -4.77
CA MET A 258 -17.65 6.46 -4.97
C MET A 258 -16.64 7.47 -5.55
N SER A 259 -15.39 7.43 -5.10
CA SER A 259 -14.32 8.32 -5.57
C SER A 259 -13.67 7.86 -6.88
N GLY A 260 -13.93 6.61 -7.32
CA GLY A 260 -13.25 5.99 -8.47
C GLY A 260 -11.81 5.58 -8.17
N LYS A 261 -11.38 5.59 -6.90
CA LYS A 261 -10.03 5.22 -6.45
C LYS A 261 -10.10 3.97 -5.55
N PRO A 262 -9.83 2.77 -6.11
CA PRO A 262 -10.10 1.52 -5.41
C PRO A 262 -9.22 1.32 -4.17
N PHE A 263 -9.84 0.84 -3.10
CA PHE A 263 -9.20 0.28 -1.91
C PHE A 263 -9.03 -1.25 -2.01
N THR A 264 -9.19 -1.81 -3.20
CA THR A 264 -9.23 -3.25 -3.47
C THR A 264 -8.05 -3.73 -4.30
N ILE A 265 -6.95 -2.98 -4.30
CA ILE A 265 -5.76 -3.31 -5.10
C ILE A 265 -5.23 -4.72 -4.79
N TYR A 266 -5.24 -5.12 -3.52
CA TYR A 266 -4.84 -6.46 -3.07
C TYR A 266 -5.89 -7.51 -3.49
N SER A 267 -7.15 -7.33 -3.08
CA SER A 267 -8.23 -8.30 -3.31
C SER A 267 -8.60 -8.46 -4.77
N ASP A 268 -8.55 -7.38 -5.58
CA ASP A 268 -8.80 -7.42 -7.03
C ASP A 268 -7.53 -7.75 -7.84
N ASN A 269 -6.39 -8.01 -7.17
CA ASN A 269 -5.11 -8.38 -7.79
C ASN A 269 -4.59 -7.37 -8.81
N LEU A 270 -4.86 -6.06 -8.62
CA LEU A 270 -4.56 -5.01 -9.60
C LEU A 270 -3.06 -4.82 -9.83
N GLN A 271 -2.21 -5.06 -8.81
CA GLN A 271 -0.75 -5.00 -8.97
C GLN A 271 -0.26 -5.96 -10.05
N VAL A 272 -0.63 -7.23 -9.95
CA VAL A 272 -0.18 -8.27 -10.89
C VAL A 272 -0.77 -8.06 -12.26
N GLN A 273 -2.07 -7.76 -12.35
CA GLN A 273 -2.75 -7.52 -13.63
C GLN A 273 -2.15 -6.31 -14.34
N GLY A 274 -2.00 -5.18 -13.64
CA GLY A 274 -1.44 -3.97 -14.21
C GLY A 274 0.01 -4.13 -14.67
N MET A 275 0.85 -4.85 -13.91
CA MET A 275 2.22 -5.15 -14.33
C MET A 275 2.25 -6.07 -15.56
N GLN A 276 1.36 -7.07 -15.64
CA GLN A 276 1.25 -7.94 -16.81
C GLN A 276 0.81 -7.16 -18.06
N GLU A 277 -0.21 -6.33 -17.93
CA GLU A 277 -0.72 -5.49 -19.02
C GLU A 277 0.32 -4.48 -19.52
N ALA A 278 1.17 -3.97 -18.62
CA ALA A 278 2.27 -3.08 -18.97
C ALA A 278 3.43 -3.79 -19.70
N GLY A 279 3.51 -5.13 -19.63
CA GLY A 279 4.54 -5.92 -20.31
C GLY A 279 5.71 -6.35 -19.42
N PHE A 280 5.59 -6.20 -18.09
CA PHE A 280 6.60 -6.70 -17.16
C PHE A 280 6.68 -8.23 -17.15
N THR A 281 7.87 -8.75 -16.89
CA THR A 281 8.17 -10.19 -16.73
C THR A 281 8.70 -10.48 -15.32
N ASP A 282 8.94 -11.75 -15.02
CA ASP A 282 9.53 -12.21 -13.75
C ASP A 282 8.77 -11.69 -12.52
N ILE A 283 7.42 -11.63 -12.65
CA ILE A 283 6.55 -11.12 -11.60
C ILE A 283 6.62 -12.03 -10.38
N THR A 284 7.09 -11.48 -9.28
CA THR A 284 7.18 -12.16 -7.99
C THR A 284 6.21 -11.54 -7.00
N VAL A 285 5.44 -12.39 -6.33
CA VAL A 285 4.43 -11.98 -5.34
C VAL A 285 4.78 -12.55 -3.98
N LYS A 286 4.80 -11.69 -2.96
CA LYS A 286 4.95 -12.06 -1.55
C LYS A 286 3.75 -11.54 -0.77
N ASN A 287 3.04 -12.45 -0.09
CA ASN A 287 1.91 -12.10 0.77
C ASN A 287 2.34 -12.16 2.23
N PHE A 288 1.89 -11.18 3.01
CA PHE A 288 2.15 -11.07 4.43
C PHE A 288 0.85 -10.84 5.19
N LYS A 289 0.87 -11.11 6.50
CA LYS A 289 -0.15 -10.72 7.45
C LYS A 289 0.52 -9.82 8.49
N ILE A 290 0.08 -8.57 8.56
CA ILE A 290 0.56 -7.65 9.60
C ILE A 290 -0.42 -7.74 10.78
N PRO A 291 -0.01 -8.28 11.94
CA PRO A 291 -0.88 -8.32 13.11
C PRO A 291 -1.24 -6.91 13.56
N VAL A 292 -2.43 -6.75 14.13
CA VAL A 292 -2.82 -5.52 14.82
C VAL A 292 -2.89 -5.81 16.30
N GLY A 293 -1.84 -5.43 17.01
CA GLY A 293 -1.66 -5.73 18.44
C GLY A 293 -0.67 -6.87 18.71
N PRO A 294 -0.24 -7.02 19.98
CA PRO A 294 0.83 -7.94 20.40
C PRO A 294 0.36 -9.39 20.62
N TRP A 295 -0.71 -9.79 19.99
CA TRP A 295 -1.34 -11.09 20.19
C TRP A 295 -0.57 -12.31 19.63
N PRO A 296 0.34 -12.20 18.60
CA PRO A 296 1.07 -13.37 18.12
C PRO A 296 2.03 -13.93 19.15
N ALA A 297 2.18 -15.27 19.15
CA ALA A 297 3.18 -15.97 19.98
C ALA A 297 4.61 -15.77 19.49
N ASP A 298 4.79 -15.53 18.19
CA ASP A 298 6.10 -15.18 17.60
C ASP A 298 6.53 -13.80 18.05
N PRO A 299 7.70 -13.63 18.71
CA PRO A 299 8.13 -12.35 19.25
C PRO A 299 8.27 -11.26 18.20
N LYS A 300 8.75 -11.59 16.99
CA LYS A 300 8.89 -10.64 15.89
C LYS A 300 7.52 -10.16 15.41
N LEU A 301 6.58 -11.09 15.21
CA LEU A 301 5.23 -10.73 14.79
C LEU A 301 4.48 -9.97 15.89
N SER A 302 4.74 -10.28 17.16
CA SER A 302 4.20 -9.52 18.30
C SER A 302 4.72 -8.07 18.32
N GLU A 303 6.01 -7.87 18.08
CA GLU A 303 6.62 -6.53 17.96
C GLU A 303 6.04 -5.76 16.77
N ILE A 304 5.99 -6.37 15.59
CA ILE A 304 5.36 -5.78 14.40
C ILE A 304 3.92 -5.36 14.71
N GLY A 305 3.16 -6.24 15.37
CA GLY A 305 1.76 -5.97 15.73
C GLY A 305 1.59 -4.81 16.71
N GLN A 306 2.52 -4.64 17.65
CA GLN A 306 2.53 -3.50 18.57
C GLN A 306 2.71 -2.18 17.80
N TYR A 307 3.69 -2.13 16.91
CA TYR A 307 3.94 -0.93 16.11
C TYR A 307 2.79 -0.64 15.14
N GLU A 308 2.21 -1.67 14.50
CA GLU A 308 1.07 -1.48 13.60
C GLU A 308 -0.16 -0.96 14.35
N GLN A 309 -0.48 -1.52 15.51
CA GLN A 309 -1.56 -1.00 16.35
C GLN A 309 -1.28 0.46 16.73
N TYR A 310 -0.04 0.79 17.10
CA TYR A 310 0.33 2.15 17.47
C TYR A 310 0.22 3.11 16.27
N ALA A 311 0.68 2.72 15.07
CA ALA A 311 0.54 3.51 13.85
C ALA A 311 -0.93 3.83 13.54
N ILE A 312 -1.80 2.82 13.60
CA ILE A 312 -3.24 3.01 13.39
C ILE A 312 -3.84 3.94 14.46
N GLU A 313 -3.50 3.73 15.72
CA GLU A 313 -4.05 4.52 16.84
C GLU A 313 -3.53 5.95 16.87
N GLN A 314 -2.33 6.20 16.35
CA GLN A 314 -1.74 7.53 16.22
C GLN A 314 -2.65 8.45 15.42
N ASP A 315 -3.23 7.97 14.31
CA ASP A 315 -4.15 8.77 13.51
C ASP A 315 -5.40 8.02 13.01
N ILE A 316 -6.05 7.28 13.88
CA ILE A 316 -7.28 6.55 13.55
C ILE A 316 -8.41 7.46 13.03
N GLU A 317 -8.48 8.71 13.50
CA GLU A 317 -9.46 9.67 13.03
C GLU A 317 -9.13 10.18 11.62
N GLY A 318 -7.86 10.48 11.32
CA GLY A 318 -7.42 10.92 10.00
C GLY A 318 -7.65 9.88 8.92
N THR A 319 -7.43 8.60 9.24
CA THR A 319 -7.66 7.50 8.30
C THR A 319 -9.13 7.22 8.02
N MET A 320 -10.05 7.73 8.85
CA MET A 320 -11.50 7.55 8.69
C MET A 320 -12.20 8.77 8.10
N MET A 321 -11.73 9.97 8.42
CA MET A 321 -12.46 11.23 8.32
C MET A 321 -12.96 11.51 6.91
N PHE A 322 -12.11 11.41 5.89
CA PHE A 322 -12.50 11.67 4.51
C PHE A 322 -13.58 10.68 4.03
N MET A 323 -13.38 9.39 4.31
CA MET A 323 -14.35 8.35 3.92
C MET A 323 -15.64 8.43 4.72
N TRP A 324 -15.58 8.89 5.97
CA TRP A 324 -16.75 9.13 6.77
C TRP A 324 -17.64 10.22 6.16
N ASP A 325 -17.05 11.34 5.78
CA ASP A 325 -17.79 12.43 5.14
C ASP A 325 -18.32 12.04 3.75
N LEU A 326 -17.57 11.25 3.00
CA LEU A 326 -17.97 10.81 1.66
C LEU A 326 -19.10 9.76 1.69
N VAL A 327 -19.01 8.77 2.56
CA VAL A 327 -19.86 7.56 2.55
C VAL A 327 -20.97 7.65 3.60
N ILE A 328 -20.61 7.96 4.85
CA ILE A 328 -21.52 7.88 6.00
C ILE A 328 -22.32 9.17 6.14
N GLN A 329 -21.74 10.33 5.88
CA GLN A 329 -22.37 11.65 5.89
C GLN A 329 -23.09 11.98 7.21
N LYS A 330 -22.48 11.60 8.33
CA LYS A 330 -22.98 11.87 9.68
C LYS A 330 -22.05 12.80 10.44
N PRO A 331 -22.53 13.43 11.54
CA PRO A 331 -21.71 14.32 12.36
C PRO A 331 -20.38 13.70 12.79
N ILE A 332 -19.35 14.53 12.87
CA ILE A 332 -17.98 14.13 13.22
C ILE A 332 -17.91 13.45 14.61
N GLU A 333 -18.82 13.81 15.51
CA GLU A 333 -18.93 13.21 16.84
C GLU A 333 -19.29 11.72 16.76
N GLU A 334 -20.13 11.31 15.80
CA GLU A 334 -20.45 9.90 15.57
C GLU A 334 -19.24 9.15 15.00
N MET A 335 -18.43 9.79 14.12
CA MET A 335 -17.17 9.22 13.64
C MET A 335 -16.22 8.99 14.81
N ARG A 336 -16.06 9.94 15.71
CA ARG A 336 -15.20 9.80 16.90
C ARG A 336 -15.65 8.65 17.79
N LEU A 337 -16.95 8.48 18.02
CA LEU A 337 -17.49 7.33 18.74
C LEU A 337 -17.20 6.02 18.02
N PHE A 338 -17.31 6.02 16.70
CA PHE A 338 -16.95 4.86 15.87
C PHE A 338 -15.45 4.54 15.97
N ALA A 339 -14.58 5.53 15.84
CA ALA A 339 -13.13 5.38 16.02
C ALA A 339 -12.77 4.84 17.42
N MET A 340 -13.44 5.32 18.47
CA MET A 340 -13.29 4.77 19.82
C MET A 340 -13.70 3.30 19.90
N SER A 341 -14.77 2.90 19.20
CA SER A 341 -15.20 1.49 19.16
C SER A 341 -14.20 0.60 18.43
N ALA A 342 -13.63 1.07 17.32
CA ALA A 342 -12.61 0.36 16.58
C ALA A 342 -11.31 0.21 17.41
N ARG A 343 -10.87 1.29 18.06
CA ARG A 343 -9.72 1.25 18.99
C ARG A 343 -9.92 0.26 20.13
N LYS A 344 -11.12 0.27 20.74
CA LYS A 344 -11.46 -0.69 21.79
C LYS A 344 -11.44 -2.13 21.27
N GLU A 345 -11.89 -2.36 20.03
CA GLU A 345 -11.89 -3.69 19.42
C GLU A 345 -10.46 -4.20 19.20
N MET A 346 -9.58 -3.38 18.61
CA MET A 346 -8.17 -3.74 18.38
C MET A 346 -7.39 -4.08 19.65
N ARG A 347 -7.78 -3.46 20.78
CA ARG A 347 -7.13 -3.67 22.08
C ARG A 347 -7.63 -4.90 22.84
N LYS A 348 -8.65 -5.60 22.34
CA LYS A 348 -9.13 -6.82 23.01
C LYS A 348 -8.14 -7.96 22.81
N PRO A 349 -7.68 -8.61 23.88
CA PRO A 349 -6.77 -9.76 23.78
C PRO A 349 -7.34 -10.96 22.99
N THR A 350 -8.68 -10.99 22.86
CA THR A 350 -9.38 -12.05 22.14
C THR A 350 -9.64 -11.75 20.67
N VAL A 351 -9.16 -10.62 20.17
CA VAL A 351 -9.30 -10.23 18.76
C VAL A 351 -7.91 -10.33 18.11
N HIS A 352 -7.73 -11.32 17.26
CA HIS A 352 -6.47 -11.63 16.60
C HIS A 352 -6.48 -11.08 15.18
N ALA A 353 -6.73 -9.76 15.08
CA ALA A 353 -6.82 -9.07 13.81
C ALA A 353 -5.45 -8.93 13.12
N TYR A 354 -5.45 -9.06 11.81
CA TYR A 354 -4.32 -8.69 10.96
C TYR A 354 -4.78 -7.95 9.71
N ILE A 355 -3.88 -7.21 9.08
CA ILE A 355 -4.07 -6.58 7.78
C ILE A 355 -3.30 -7.39 6.74
N PRO A 356 -3.96 -7.91 5.68
CA PRO A 356 -3.26 -8.53 4.56
C PRO A 356 -2.40 -7.50 3.82
N GLN A 357 -1.17 -7.88 3.50
CA GLN A 357 -0.21 -7.03 2.82
C GLN A 357 0.42 -7.80 1.66
N ARG A 358 0.62 -7.14 0.52
CA ARG A 358 1.22 -7.77 -0.66
C ARG A 358 2.32 -6.91 -1.25
N LEU A 359 3.50 -7.50 -1.38
CA LEU A 359 4.60 -6.96 -2.15
C LEU A 359 4.67 -7.68 -3.49
N VAL A 360 4.66 -6.92 -4.57
CA VAL A 360 4.85 -7.42 -5.93
C VAL A 360 6.00 -6.67 -6.57
N TYR A 361 6.97 -7.38 -7.09
CA TYR A 361 7.99 -6.78 -7.94
C TYR A 361 8.08 -7.51 -9.28
N ALA A 362 8.47 -6.78 -10.31
CA ALA A 362 8.58 -7.30 -11.65
C ALA A 362 9.70 -6.62 -12.43
N ARG A 363 10.18 -7.25 -13.46
CA ARG A 363 11.31 -6.78 -14.27
C ARG A 363 10.85 -6.31 -15.64
N LYS A 364 11.37 -5.16 -16.11
CA LYS A 364 11.27 -4.81 -17.52
C LYS A 364 12.20 -5.72 -18.32
N PRO A 365 11.72 -6.40 -19.39
CA PRO A 365 12.58 -7.24 -20.23
C PRO A 365 13.84 -6.53 -20.70
N GLU A 366 14.93 -7.29 -20.89
CA GLU A 366 16.09 -6.81 -21.64
C GLU A 366 15.66 -6.53 -23.09
N ALA A 367 16.25 -5.54 -23.74
CA ALA A 367 15.92 -5.16 -25.10
C ALA A 367 16.39 -6.22 -26.12
#